data_989ea294c753997025131f868c7b8168
#
_entry.id   989ea294c753997025131f868c7b8168
#
_cell.length_a   1.000
_cell.length_b   1.000
_cell.length_c   1.000
_cell.angle_alpha   90.00
_cell.angle_beta   90.00
_cell.angle_gamma   90.00
#
_symmetry.space_group_name_H-M   'P 1'
#
loop_
_entity.id
_entity.type
_entity.pdbx_description
1 polymer ?
#
loop_
_entity_poly.entity_id
_entity_poly.type
_entity_poly.pdbx_seq_one_letter_code
_entity_poly.pdbx_strand_id
1 'polypeptide(L)'
;MDKNFKAINEPIIDFEPGSEHRKLLLEEIERQSSRQKDIPIIINGKEIRTGNTKPCTKPQDHGHILGHYHEAGPEEIQMAIDSSLEAWKTWSNTSLEERAKIFKKVADLIAGPYRYKINAAAMLDIGKSVFQAEVDASCELIDFLNFNIEFAYTMQNSFTPISPDGMKNELEFRPLEGFVFAIAPFNFFSIGGNLAISPAIVGNTVLWKPAPSAVYSAYYIMELYKEAGLPDGVINFIPGDGPSIGDQVLGHKELAGVHFT
;
A
#
# COMPACT_ATOMS: atom_id res chain seq x y z
N MET A 1 -11.04 12.67 12.77
CA MET A 1 -11.97 11.58 12.41
C MET A 1 -12.73 11.16 13.65
N ASP A 2 -14.00 10.76 13.54
CA ASP A 2 -14.78 10.37 14.72
C ASP A 2 -14.23 9.05 15.30
N LYS A 3 -14.05 9.03 16.63
CA LYS A 3 -13.64 7.81 17.37
C LYS A 3 -14.69 6.69 17.28
N ASN A 4 -15.90 7.02 16.86
CA ASN A 4 -17.01 6.09 16.61
C ASN A 4 -17.14 5.73 15.13
N PHE A 5 -16.11 5.95 14.32
CA PHE A 5 -16.11 5.56 12.92
C PHE A 5 -16.48 4.08 12.77
N LYS A 6 -17.44 3.80 11.91
CA LYS A 6 -17.90 2.45 11.56
C LYS A 6 -17.65 2.20 10.08
N ALA A 7 -16.90 1.17 9.80
CA ALA A 7 -16.66 0.71 8.44
C ALA A 7 -17.89 -0.04 7.92
N ILE A 8 -18.15 0.13 6.64
CA ILE A 8 -19.13 -0.63 5.88
C ILE A 8 -18.46 -1.11 4.61
N ASN A 9 -18.83 -2.29 4.12
CA ASN A 9 -18.27 -2.83 2.90
C ASN A 9 -18.59 -1.94 1.70
N GLU A 10 -17.61 -1.75 0.86
CA GLU A 10 -17.73 -0.98 -0.38
C GLU A 10 -18.66 -1.71 -1.36
N PRO A 11 -19.65 -1.04 -1.95
CA PRO A 11 -20.51 -1.66 -2.94
C PRO A 11 -19.76 -2.02 -4.22
N ILE A 12 -20.04 -3.24 -4.72
CA ILE A 12 -19.51 -3.70 -6.01
C ILE A 12 -20.23 -2.97 -7.13
N ILE A 13 -19.49 -2.43 -8.08
CA ILE A 13 -20.02 -1.81 -9.29
C ILE A 13 -20.12 -2.88 -10.40
N ASP A 14 -21.27 -2.92 -11.06
CA ASP A 14 -21.46 -3.72 -12.28
C ASP A 14 -20.95 -2.99 -13.51
N PHE A 15 -20.24 -3.74 -14.36
CA PHE A 15 -19.70 -3.26 -15.63
C PHE A 15 -20.50 -3.81 -16.82
N GLU A 16 -21.82 -3.64 -16.78
CA GLU A 16 -22.74 -4.13 -17.81
C GLU A 16 -22.43 -3.54 -19.19
N PRO A 17 -22.73 -4.28 -20.27
CA PRO A 17 -22.60 -3.77 -21.63
C PRO A 17 -23.38 -2.46 -21.81
N GLY A 18 -22.70 -1.40 -22.28
CA GLY A 18 -23.28 -0.08 -22.50
C GLY A 18 -23.31 0.84 -21.26
N SER A 19 -22.90 0.38 -20.08
CA SER A 19 -22.81 1.24 -18.89
C SER A 19 -21.66 2.24 -19.01
N GLU A 20 -21.81 3.39 -18.36
CA GLU A 20 -20.72 4.40 -18.26
C GLU A 20 -19.52 3.85 -17.50
N HIS A 21 -19.73 3.03 -16.46
CA HIS A 21 -18.66 2.37 -15.72
C HIS A 21 -17.77 1.50 -16.62
N ARG A 22 -18.41 0.70 -17.50
CA ARG A 22 -17.68 -0.12 -18.48
C ARG A 22 -16.89 0.72 -19.47
N LYS A 23 -17.47 1.81 -19.96
CA LYS A 23 -16.80 2.73 -20.87
C LYS A 23 -15.54 3.34 -20.23
N LEU A 24 -15.66 3.90 -19.03
CA LEU A 24 -14.54 4.51 -18.31
C LEU A 24 -13.42 3.49 -18.00
N LEU A 25 -13.78 2.25 -17.65
CA LEU A 25 -12.80 1.19 -17.45
C LEU A 25 -12.07 0.84 -18.75
N LEU A 26 -12.78 0.71 -19.87
CA LEU A 26 -12.17 0.39 -21.16
C LEU A 26 -11.24 1.51 -21.65
N GLU A 27 -11.63 2.76 -21.48
CA GLU A 27 -10.79 3.93 -21.78
C GLU A 27 -9.49 3.91 -20.96
N GLU A 28 -9.58 3.54 -19.68
CA GLU A 28 -8.43 3.47 -18.81
C GLU A 28 -7.51 2.26 -19.15
N ILE A 29 -8.08 1.11 -19.50
CA ILE A 29 -7.31 -0.06 -19.99
C ILE A 29 -6.52 0.32 -21.24
N GLU A 30 -7.16 0.98 -22.21
CA GLU A 30 -6.50 1.44 -23.43
C GLU A 30 -5.40 2.47 -23.13
N ARG A 31 -5.67 3.43 -22.26
CA ARG A 31 -4.70 4.44 -21.84
C ARG A 31 -3.45 3.83 -21.18
N GLN A 32 -3.64 2.82 -20.34
CA GLN A 32 -2.54 2.14 -19.67
C GLN A 32 -1.79 1.19 -20.61
N SER A 33 -2.51 0.46 -21.48
CA SER A 33 -1.90 -0.45 -22.45
C SER A 33 -1.09 0.26 -23.54
N SER A 34 -1.48 1.48 -23.92
CA SER A 34 -0.84 2.21 -25.02
C SER A 34 0.46 2.94 -24.64
N ARG A 35 0.83 2.95 -23.34
CA ARG A 35 2.00 3.71 -22.85
C ARG A 35 2.81 2.90 -21.87
N GLN A 36 4.06 2.69 -22.19
CA GLN A 36 5.00 2.08 -21.23
C GLN A 36 5.31 3.06 -20.10
N LYS A 37 5.32 2.54 -18.88
CA LYS A 37 5.63 3.29 -17.66
C LYS A 37 7.06 3.00 -17.21
N ASP A 38 7.80 4.05 -16.89
CA ASP A 38 9.09 3.94 -16.20
C ASP A 38 8.84 4.04 -14.69
N ILE A 39 9.03 2.93 -13.98
CA ILE A 39 8.65 2.77 -12.58
C ILE A 39 9.88 2.88 -11.68
N PRO A 40 10.03 3.98 -10.94
CA PRO A 40 11.16 4.18 -10.04
C PRO A 40 11.00 3.38 -8.74
N ILE A 41 12.10 3.22 -8.02
CA ILE A 41 12.12 2.99 -6.59
C ILE A 41 11.66 4.29 -5.92
N ILE A 42 10.87 4.22 -4.84
CA ILE A 42 10.45 5.43 -4.11
C ILE A 42 10.99 5.36 -2.68
N ILE A 43 11.90 6.25 -2.35
CA ILE A 43 12.52 6.37 -1.03
C ILE A 43 12.43 7.82 -0.55
N ASN A 44 11.87 8.01 0.63
CA ASN A 44 11.67 9.35 1.19
C ASN A 44 10.96 10.30 0.22
N GLY A 45 9.90 9.81 -0.44
CA GLY A 45 9.13 10.54 -1.44
C GLY A 45 9.86 10.82 -2.77
N LYS A 46 11.13 10.43 -2.90
CA LYS A 46 11.96 10.67 -4.09
C LYS A 46 11.96 9.46 -5.01
N GLU A 47 11.88 9.72 -6.29
CA GLU A 47 12.02 8.72 -7.35
C GLU A 47 13.50 8.45 -7.63
N ILE A 48 13.91 7.19 -7.52
CA ILE A 48 15.28 6.73 -7.77
C ILE A 48 15.27 5.77 -8.95
N ARG A 49 16.17 6.04 -9.90
CA ARG A 49 16.35 5.27 -11.13
C ARG A 49 17.75 4.70 -11.18
N THR A 50 17.90 3.42 -10.88
CA THR A 50 19.22 2.74 -10.85
C THR A 50 19.76 2.40 -12.24
N GLY A 51 18.89 2.37 -13.26
CA GLY A 51 19.25 1.88 -14.58
C GLY A 51 19.22 0.35 -14.69
N ASN A 52 19.22 -0.39 -13.58
CA ASN A 52 18.98 -1.82 -13.57
C ASN A 52 17.47 -2.08 -13.61
N THR A 53 16.94 -2.42 -14.78
CA THR A 53 15.49 -2.48 -14.99
C THR A 53 15.02 -3.86 -15.40
N LYS A 54 13.76 -4.18 -15.03
CA LYS A 54 13.04 -5.36 -15.51
C LYS A 54 11.69 -4.97 -16.11
N PRO A 55 11.21 -5.72 -17.12
CA PRO A 55 9.91 -5.43 -17.73
C PRO A 55 8.76 -5.89 -16.82
N CYS A 56 7.67 -5.10 -16.84
CA CYS A 56 6.35 -5.52 -16.41
C CYS A 56 5.60 -6.00 -17.67
N THR A 57 5.31 -7.29 -17.74
CA THR A 57 4.65 -7.90 -18.89
C THR A 57 3.22 -8.28 -18.58
N LYS A 58 2.37 -8.14 -19.57
CA LYS A 58 0.97 -8.54 -19.49
C LYS A 58 0.83 -10.06 -19.43
N PRO A 59 0.17 -10.65 -18.43
CA PRO A 59 0.09 -12.12 -18.31
C PRO A 59 -0.64 -12.79 -19.48
N GLN A 60 -1.58 -12.08 -20.12
CA GLN A 60 -2.34 -12.57 -21.26
C GLN A 60 -1.60 -12.43 -22.61
N ASP A 61 -0.54 -11.61 -22.64
CA ASP A 61 0.26 -11.33 -23.83
C ASP A 61 1.69 -10.95 -23.41
N HIS A 62 2.57 -11.95 -23.31
CA HIS A 62 3.94 -11.78 -22.84
C HIS A 62 4.80 -10.89 -23.77
N GLY A 63 4.36 -10.65 -24.99
CA GLY A 63 4.99 -9.70 -25.92
C GLY A 63 4.64 -8.23 -25.59
N HIS A 64 3.60 -8.00 -24.80
CA HIS A 64 3.15 -6.66 -24.44
C HIS A 64 3.79 -6.19 -23.14
N ILE A 65 4.65 -5.19 -23.23
CA ILE A 65 5.34 -4.59 -22.09
C ILE A 65 4.54 -3.37 -21.61
N LEU A 66 4.09 -3.42 -20.36
CA LEU A 66 3.38 -2.33 -19.68
C LEU A 66 4.32 -1.22 -19.18
N GLY A 67 5.56 -1.57 -18.93
CA GLY A 67 6.58 -0.66 -18.45
C GLY A 67 7.83 -1.39 -17.99
N HIS A 68 8.75 -0.63 -17.41
CA HIS A 68 9.95 -1.18 -16.79
C HIS A 68 10.08 -0.61 -15.38
N TYR A 69 10.45 -1.46 -14.42
CA TYR A 69 10.74 -1.01 -13.06
C TYR A 69 12.23 -1.11 -12.76
N HIS A 70 12.71 -0.17 -11.95
CA HIS A 70 14.07 -0.16 -11.44
C HIS A 70 14.19 -1.07 -10.24
N GLU A 71 15.20 -1.95 -10.22
CA GLU A 71 15.47 -2.83 -9.08
C GLU A 71 16.35 -2.12 -8.05
N ALA A 72 15.96 -2.28 -6.76
CA ALA A 72 16.73 -1.81 -5.64
C ALA A 72 17.97 -2.69 -5.41
N GLY A 73 19.13 -2.07 -5.36
CA GLY A 73 20.38 -2.68 -4.92
C GLY A 73 20.67 -2.42 -3.44
N PRO A 74 21.84 -2.88 -2.95
CA PRO A 74 22.21 -2.71 -1.55
C PRO A 74 22.20 -1.26 -1.05
N GLU A 75 22.57 -0.31 -1.90
CA GLU A 75 22.58 1.12 -1.55
C GLU A 75 21.16 1.65 -1.35
N GLU A 76 20.24 1.35 -2.28
CA GLU A 76 18.85 1.80 -2.19
C GLU A 76 18.13 1.13 -1.01
N ILE A 77 18.44 -0.12 -0.72
CA ILE A 77 17.88 -0.82 0.45
C ILE A 77 18.32 -0.11 1.74
N GLN A 78 19.61 0.23 1.87
CA GLN A 78 20.11 0.96 3.05
C GLN A 78 19.47 2.35 3.13
N MET A 79 19.38 3.08 2.02
CA MET A 79 18.69 4.38 1.98
C MET A 79 17.23 4.27 2.42
N ALA A 80 16.51 3.20 2.05
CA ALA A 80 15.13 2.98 2.44
C ALA A 80 15.01 2.67 3.94
N ILE A 81 15.94 1.90 4.50
CA ILE A 81 16.03 1.64 5.94
C ILE A 81 16.24 2.95 6.69
N ASP A 82 17.25 3.72 6.32
CA ASP A 82 17.58 5.00 6.97
C ASP A 82 16.41 5.98 6.88
N SER A 83 15.74 6.05 5.72
CA SER A 83 14.53 6.84 5.54
C SER A 83 13.39 6.42 6.45
N SER A 84 13.16 5.10 6.59
CA SER A 84 12.12 4.57 7.48
C SER A 84 12.41 4.92 8.95
N LEU A 85 13.65 4.77 9.39
CA LEU A 85 14.06 5.10 10.76
C LEU A 85 13.93 6.60 11.07
N GLU A 86 14.23 7.46 10.10
CA GLU A 86 14.06 8.90 10.27
C GLU A 86 12.57 9.28 10.31
N ALA A 87 11.77 8.78 9.39
CA ALA A 87 10.33 9.03 9.35
C ALA A 87 9.62 8.49 10.61
N TRP A 88 10.09 7.40 11.18
CA TRP A 88 9.55 6.80 12.40
C TRP A 88 9.54 7.80 13.58
N LYS A 89 10.53 8.65 13.70
CA LYS A 89 10.65 9.63 14.81
C LYS A 89 9.45 10.58 14.89
N THR A 90 8.84 10.89 13.78
CA THR A 90 7.64 11.75 13.71
C THR A 90 6.36 10.93 13.55
N TRP A 91 6.36 9.93 12.68
CA TRP A 91 5.18 9.13 12.37
C TRP A 91 4.67 8.33 13.57
N SER A 92 5.57 7.75 14.37
CA SER A 92 5.22 7.02 15.59
C SER A 92 4.51 7.90 16.64
N ASN A 93 4.76 9.20 16.63
CA ASN A 93 4.15 10.19 17.51
C ASN A 93 2.94 10.91 16.89
N THR A 94 2.65 10.68 15.61
CA THR A 94 1.46 11.20 14.94
C THR A 94 0.23 10.51 15.52
N SER A 95 -0.82 11.26 15.84
CA SER A 95 -2.03 10.70 16.42
C SER A 95 -2.72 9.70 15.49
N LEU A 96 -3.40 8.68 16.05
CA LEU A 96 -4.20 7.75 15.23
C LEU A 96 -5.23 8.50 14.37
N GLU A 97 -5.81 9.58 14.90
CA GLU A 97 -6.76 10.40 14.16
C GLU A 97 -6.17 11.00 12.88
N GLU A 98 -4.96 11.54 12.95
CA GLU A 98 -4.28 12.13 11.79
C GLU A 98 -3.88 11.05 10.78
N ARG A 99 -3.31 9.93 11.24
CA ARG A 99 -2.99 8.79 10.38
C ARG A 99 -4.23 8.25 9.68
N ALA A 100 -5.32 8.04 10.43
CA ALA A 100 -6.60 7.56 9.90
C ALA A 100 -7.19 8.49 8.82
N LYS A 101 -7.06 9.81 8.96
CA LYS A 101 -7.50 10.78 7.93
C LYS A 101 -6.79 10.56 6.60
N ILE A 102 -5.49 10.28 6.62
CA ILE A 102 -4.71 10.04 5.40
C ILE A 102 -5.18 8.74 4.71
N PHE A 103 -5.28 7.65 5.45
CA PHE A 103 -5.69 6.36 4.87
C PHE A 103 -7.16 6.33 4.49
N LYS A 104 -8.03 7.06 5.21
CA LYS A 104 -9.41 7.28 4.76
C LYS A 104 -9.47 8.03 3.43
N LYS A 105 -8.61 9.03 3.24
CA LYS A 105 -8.51 9.73 1.96
C LYS A 105 -8.04 8.80 0.83
N VAL A 106 -7.14 7.84 1.10
CA VAL A 106 -6.79 6.80 0.14
C VAL A 106 -8.03 5.99 -0.26
N ALA A 107 -8.82 5.53 0.72
CA ALA A 107 -10.07 4.81 0.46
C ALA A 107 -11.05 5.64 -0.41
N ASP A 108 -11.21 6.93 -0.10
CA ASP A 108 -12.10 7.82 -0.85
C ASP A 108 -11.62 8.07 -2.29
N LEU A 109 -10.30 8.17 -2.49
CA LEU A 109 -9.71 8.29 -3.83
C LEU A 109 -9.99 7.02 -4.66
N ILE A 110 -9.87 5.85 -4.04
CA ILE A 110 -10.16 4.57 -4.70
C ILE A 110 -11.66 4.46 -5.00
N ALA A 111 -12.53 4.76 -4.05
CA ALA A 111 -13.98 4.72 -4.25
C ALA A 111 -14.48 5.69 -5.34
N GLY A 112 -13.71 6.72 -5.64
CA GLY A 112 -14.01 7.79 -6.58
C GLY A 112 -13.13 7.77 -7.84
N PRO A 113 -12.26 8.78 -8.02
CA PRO A 113 -11.58 9.04 -9.28
C PRO A 113 -10.57 7.97 -9.71
N TYR A 114 -10.08 7.15 -8.78
CA TYR A 114 -9.05 6.14 -9.08
C TYR A 114 -9.60 4.73 -9.32
N ARG A 115 -10.90 4.49 -9.13
CA ARG A 115 -11.51 3.16 -9.22
C ARG A 115 -11.17 2.43 -10.53
N TYR A 116 -11.41 3.07 -11.66
CA TYR A 116 -11.11 2.46 -12.96
C TYR A 116 -9.62 2.34 -13.21
N LYS A 117 -8.83 3.27 -12.68
CA LYS A 117 -7.38 3.28 -12.83
C LYS A 117 -6.72 2.08 -12.15
N ILE A 118 -7.12 1.76 -10.93
CA ILE A 118 -6.57 0.60 -10.21
C ILE A 118 -7.16 -0.72 -10.72
N ASN A 119 -8.43 -0.74 -11.11
CA ASN A 119 -9.02 -1.92 -11.74
C ASN A 119 -8.31 -2.25 -13.06
N ALA A 120 -8.06 -1.26 -13.92
CA ALA A 120 -7.31 -1.45 -15.15
C ALA A 120 -5.88 -1.96 -14.88
N ALA A 121 -5.19 -1.39 -13.89
CA ALA A 121 -3.85 -1.85 -13.51
C ALA A 121 -3.85 -3.32 -13.04
N ALA A 122 -4.83 -3.72 -12.21
CA ALA A 122 -4.97 -5.10 -11.77
C ALA A 122 -5.30 -6.07 -12.91
N MET A 123 -6.14 -5.66 -13.87
CA MET A 123 -6.46 -6.46 -15.06
C MET A 123 -5.25 -6.65 -15.97
N LEU A 124 -4.46 -5.60 -16.16
CA LEU A 124 -3.31 -5.62 -17.07
C LEU A 124 -2.09 -6.34 -16.49
N ASP A 125 -1.78 -6.12 -15.22
CA ASP A 125 -0.54 -6.57 -14.57
C ASP A 125 -0.67 -7.96 -13.93
N ILE A 126 -1.78 -8.23 -13.25
CA ILE A 126 -1.99 -9.51 -12.53
C ILE A 126 -3.09 -10.39 -13.14
N GLY A 127 -3.60 -10.01 -14.31
CA GLY A 127 -4.48 -10.85 -15.11
C GLY A 127 -5.89 -11.04 -14.57
N LYS A 128 -6.37 -10.14 -13.73
CA LYS A 128 -7.74 -10.20 -13.17
C LYS A 128 -8.79 -9.97 -14.25
N SER A 129 -9.92 -10.69 -14.16
CA SER A 129 -11.12 -10.32 -14.89
C SER A 129 -11.72 -9.01 -14.34
N VAL A 130 -12.66 -8.40 -15.06
CA VAL A 130 -13.35 -7.17 -14.62
C VAL A 130 -13.92 -7.33 -13.21
N PHE A 131 -14.65 -8.42 -12.97
CA PHE A 131 -15.25 -8.70 -11.66
C PHE A 131 -14.19 -8.93 -10.57
N GLN A 132 -13.16 -9.69 -10.88
CA GLN A 132 -12.07 -9.92 -9.93
C GLN A 132 -11.30 -8.64 -9.60
N ALA A 133 -11.06 -7.76 -10.58
CA ALA A 133 -10.41 -6.48 -10.34
C ALA A 133 -11.28 -5.55 -9.49
N GLU A 134 -12.58 -5.51 -9.76
CA GLU A 134 -13.52 -4.71 -8.97
C GLU A 134 -13.57 -5.17 -7.51
N VAL A 135 -13.68 -6.48 -7.28
CA VAL A 135 -13.71 -7.03 -5.91
C VAL A 135 -12.35 -6.84 -5.23
N ASP A 136 -11.26 -7.30 -5.83
CA ASP A 136 -9.92 -7.30 -5.24
C ASP A 136 -9.34 -5.88 -5.15
N ALA A 137 -9.19 -5.21 -6.31
CA ALA A 137 -8.42 -3.97 -6.33
C ALA A 137 -9.20 -2.79 -5.73
N SER A 138 -10.50 -2.68 -5.99
CA SER A 138 -11.31 -1.58 -5.47
C SER A 138 -11.94 -1.93 -4.13
N CYS A 139 -12.91 -2.86 -4.09
CA CYS A 139 -13.73 -3.07 -2.91
C CYS A 139 -12.92 -3.55 -1.70
N GLU A 140 -12.11 -4.61 -1.86
CA GLU A 140 -11.33 -5.15 -0.75
C GLU A 140 -10.27 -4.17 -0.24
N LEU A 141 -9.59 -3.40 -1.11
CA LEU A 141 -8.61 -2.44 -0.63
C LEU A 141 -9.28 -1.28 0.11
N ILE A 142 -10.44 -0.81 -0.35
CA ILE A 142 -11.25 0.19 0.38
C ILE A 142 -11.68 -0.38 1.74
N ASP A 143 -12.14 -1.62 1.75
CA ASP A 143 -12.59 -2.30 2.96
C ASP A 143 -11.42 -2.48 3.94
N PHE A 144 -10.26 -2.96 3.50
CA PHE A 144 -9.07 -3.03 4.35
C PHE A 144 -8.71 -1.68 4.97
N LEU A 145 -8.74 -0.60 4.20
CA LEU A 145 -8.47 0.74 4.70
C LEU A 145 -9.47 1.14 5.79
N ASN A 146 -10.76 1.01 5.50
CA ASN A 146 -11.82 1.42 6.41
C ASN A 146 -11.88 0.55 7.67
N PHE A 147 -11.85 -0.80 7.51
CA PHE A 147 -11.92 -1.71 8.65
C PHE A 147 -10.66 -1.67 9.52
N ASN A 148 -9.46 -1.53 8.94
CA ASN A 148 -8.25 -1.36 9.75
C ASN A 148 -8.27 -0.08 10.59
N ILE A 149 -8.84 1.00 10.07
CA ILE A 149 -9.06 2.22 10.85
C ILE A 149 -10.02 1.96 12.02
N GLU A 150 -11.16 1.31 11.77
CA GLU A 150 -12.11 0.94 12.83
C GLU A 150 -11.47 0.02 13.87
N PHE A 151 -10.72 -0.99 13.42
CA PHE A 151 -10.03 -1.92 14.31
C PHE A 151 -8.95 -1.23 15.16
N ALA A 152 -8.20 -0.28 14.59
CA ALA A 152 -7.23 0.49 15.33
C ALA A 152 -7.87 1.33 16.44
N TYR A 153 -9.00 1.99 16.16
CA TYR A 153 -9.77 2.70 17.20
C TYR A 153 -10.35 1.73 18.23
N THR A 154 -10.91 0.60 17.79
CA THR A 154 -11.46 -0.42 18.69
C THR A 154 -10.37 -0.94 19.63
N MET A 155 -9.19 -1.25 19.10
CA MET A 155 -8.07 -1.74 19.90
C MET A 155 -7.62 -0.74 20.96
N GLN A 156 -7.53 0.56 20.61
CA GLN A 156 -7.18 1.62 21.58
C GLN A 156 -8.22 1.78 22.70
N ASN A 157 -9.50 1.49 22.43
CA ASN A 157 -10.59 1.70 23.38
C ASN A 157 -11.02 0.41 24.12
N SER A 158 -10.59 -0.77 23.68
CA SER A 158 -11.11 -2.07 24.17
C SER A 158 -10.64 -2.43 25.58
N PHE A 159 -9.53 -1.88 26.03
CA PHE A 159 -8.92 -2.21 27.32
C PHE A 159 -8.84 -0.97 28.20
N THR A 160 -9.87 -0.76 29.01
CA THR A 160 -9.80 0.25 30.06
C THR A 160 -9.37 -0.42 31.38
N PRO A 161 -8.17 -0.18 31.89
CA PRO A 161 -7.75 -0.75 33.18
C PRO A 161 -8.66 -0.25 34.30
N ILE A 162 -8.86 -1.10 35.33
CA ILE A 162 -9.58 -0.69 36.52
C ILE A 162 -8.76 0.36 37.27
N SER A 163 -9.37 1.49 37.55
CA SER A 163 -8.79 2.59 38.32
C SER A 163 -9.35 2.61 39.73
N PRO A 164 -8.54 2.42 40.78
CA PRO A 164 -8.96 2.61 42.17
C PRO A 164 -9.28 4.09 42.44
N ASP A 165 -9.96 4.36 43.54
CA ASP A 165 -10.27 5.74 43.97
C ASP A 165 -9.00 6.58 44.13
N GLY A 166 -8.99 7.75 43.50
CA GLY A 166 -7.88 8.68 43.51
C GLY A 166 -6.73 8.35 42.52
N MET A 167 -6.88 7.30 41.72
CA MET A 167 -5.89 6.90 40.67
C MET A 167 -6.55 6.83 39.31
N LYS A 168 -5.76 7.00 38.24
CA LYS A 168 -6.16 6.79 36.85
C LYS A 168 -5.16 5.84 36.18
N ASN A 169 -5.63 4.66 35.80
CA ASN A 169 -4.86 3.71 35.00
C ASN A 169 -5.27 3.83 33.54
N GLU A 170 -4.30 3.88 32.64
CA GLU A 170 -4.50 3.95 31.19
C GLU A 170 -3.60 2.95 30.49
N LEU A 171 -4.02 2.48 29.34
CA LEU A 171 -3.22 1.65 28.43
C LEU A 171 -2.89 2.46 27.19
N GLU A 172 -1.63 2.49 26.83
CA GLU A 172 -1.14 3.13 25.61
C GLU A 172 -0.53 2.08 24.68
N PHE A 173 -1.05 1.97 23.46
CA PHE A 173 -0.44 1.16 22.42
C PHE A 173 0.58 2.01 21.65
N ARG A 174 1.81 1.52 21.61
CA ARG A 174 2.92 2.18 20.93
C ARG A 174 3.28 1.44 19.65
N PRO A 175 3.69 2.14 18.56
CA PRO A 175 4.32 1.52 17.41
C PRO A 175 5.57 0.72 17.81
N LEU A 176 5.92 -0.27 17.01
CA LEU A 176 7.16 -1.02 17.17
C LEU A 176 8.37 -0.08 16.98
N GLU A 177 9.47 -0.32 17.69
CA GLU A 177 10.72 0.38 17.46
C GLU A 177 11.43 -0.21 16.25
N GLY A 178 11.79 0.64 15.28
CA GLY A 178 12.37 0.21 14.02
C GLY A 178 11.39 0.28 12.85
N PHE A 179 11.57 -0.58 11.85
CA PHE A 179 10.74 -0.61 10.64
C PHE A 179 10.12 -1.99 10.42
N VAL A 180 9.02 -2.03 9.68
CA VAL A 180 8.35 -3.26 9.24
C VAL A 180 8.72 -3.56 7.79
N PHE A 181 9.06 -4.80 7.50
CA PHE A 181 9.28 -5.29 6.15
C PHE A 181 8.00 -5.94 5.60
N ALA A 182 7.34 -5.28 4.65
CA ALA A 182 6.15 -5.78 3.99
C ALA A 182 6.50 -6.46 2.66
N ILE A 183 6.20 -7.76 2.54
CA ILE A 183 6.47 -8.58 1.37
C ILE A 183 5.14 -8.96 0.73
N ALA A 184 4.82 -8.35 -0.41
CA ALA A 184 3.55 -8.51 -1.07
C ALA A 184 3.49 -9.78 -1.95
N PRO A 185 2.31 -10.43 -2.03
CA PRO A 185 2.06 -11.53 -2.94
C PRO A 185 1.88 -11.03 -4.38
N PHE A 186 1.82 -11.98 -5.33
CA PHE A 186 1.72 -11.67 -6.75
C PHE A 186 0.28 -11.69 -7.28
N ASN A 187 -0.67 -12.18 -6.52
CA ASN A 187 -2.00 -12.57 -7.01
C ASN A 187 -3.17 -11.75 -6.45
N PHE A 188 -2.93 -10.88 -5.46
CA PHE A 188 -3.94 -10.00 -4.89
C PHE A 188 -3.42 -8.57 -4.76
N PHE A 189 -4.11 -7.66 -5.44
CA PHE A 189 -3.82 -6.23 -5.41
C PHE A 189 -4.09 -5.63 -4.02
N SER A 190 -5.26 -5.93 -3.46
CA SER A 190 -5.70 -5.47 -2.14
C SER A 190 -4.74 -5.88 -1.04
N ILE A 191 -4.32 -7.15 -1.03
CA ILE A 191 -3.40 -7.69 -0.05
C ILE A 191 -2.02 -7.03 -0.21
N GLY A 192 -1.56 -6.84 -1.46
CA GLY A 192 -0.30 -6.15 -1.75
C GLY A 192 -0.24 -4.76 -1.11
N GLY A 193 -1.32 -3.99 -1.23
CA GLY A 193 -1.46 -2.69 -0.58
C GLY A 193 -1.63 -2.80 0.94
N ASN A 194 -2.50 -3.69 1.41
CA ASN A 194 -2.80 -3.84 2.83
C ASN A 194 -1.58 -4.20 3.69
N LEU A 195 -0.65 -5.01 3.16
CA LEU A 195 0.56 -5.38 3.90
C LEU A 195 1.45 -4.18 4.27
N ALA A 196 1.43 -3.12 3.45
CA ALA A 196 2.11 -1.87 3.76
C ALA A 196 1.26 -0.93 4.63
N ILE A 197 -0.07 -0.91 4.39
CA ILE A 197 -1.00 0.03 5.04
C ILE A 197 -1.23 -0.31 6.51
N SER A 198 -1.51 -1.57 6.83
CA SER A 198 -1.95 -1.95 8.17
C SER A 198 -0.91 -1.63 9.26
N PRO A 199 0.41 -1.89 9.10
CA PRO A 199 1.38 -1.42 10.06
C PRO A 199 1.53 0.11 10.07
N ALA A 200 1.36 0.77 8.93
CA ALA A 200 1.47 2.23 8.85
C ALA A 200 0.32 2.94 9.59
N ILE A 201 -0.91 2.44 9.52
CA ILE A 201 -2.07 2.97 10.26
C ILE A 201 -1.80 3.01 11.78
N VAL A 202 -1.14 1.99 12.31
CA VAL A 202 -0.81 1.93 13.75
C VAL A 202 0.53 2.59 14.10
N GLY A 203 1.13 3.33 13.18
CA GLY A 203 2.25 4.23 13.44
C GLY A 203 3.63 3.67 13.12
N ASN A 204 3.72 2.50 12.47
CA ASN A 204 4.99 1.96 12.02
C ASN A 204 5.40 2.55 10.66
N THR A 205 6.69 2.52 10.36
CA THR A 205 7.23 2.77 9.02
C THR A 205 7.53 1.47 8.31
N VAL A 206 7.46 1.48 6.98
CA VAL A 206 7.43 0.27 6.18
C VAL A 206 8.39 0.32 5.00
N LEU A 207 9.21 -0.72 4.87
CA LEU A 207 9.82 -1.09 3.60
C LEU A 207 8.86 -2.01 2.86
N TRP A 208 8.34 -1.57 1.73
CA TRP A 208 7.38 -2.33 0.95
C TRP A 208 8.02 -2.90 -0.31
N LYS A 209 8.11 -4.23 -0.33
CA LYS A 209 8.59 -5.00 -1.48
C LYS A 209 7.41 -5.63 -2.22
N PRO A 210 7.02 -5.12 -3.39
CA PRO A 210 6.03 -5.76 -4.24
C PRO A 210 6.59 -7.08 -4.82
N ALA A 211 5.70 -7.98 -5.22
CA ALA A 211 6.11 -9.13 -6.02
C ALA A 211 6.62 -8.65 -7.39
N PRO A 212 7.67 -9.25 -7.97
CA PRO A 212 8.21 -8.82 -9.27
C PRO A 212 7.18 -8.79 -10.41
N SER A 213 6.20 -9.70 -10.38
CA SER A 213 5.11 -9.78 -11.36
C SER A 213 3.90 -8.90 -11.05
N ALA A 214 3.97 -8.02 -10.04
CA ALA A 214 2.90 -7.11 -9.63
C ALA A 214 3.43 -5.70 -9.30
N VAL A 215 4.59 -5.33 -9.84
CA VAL A 215 5.21 -4.03 -9.59
C VAL A 215 4.44 -2.91 -10.26
N TYR A 216 3.93 -3.13 -11.48
CA TYR A 216 3.19 -2.14 -12.23
C TYR A 216 1.92 -1.70 -11.49
N SER A 217 1.13 -2.65 -11.04
CA SER A 217 -0.10 -2.36 -10.29
C SER A 217 0.19 -1.78 -8.90
N ALA A 218 1.20 -2.29 -8.18
CA ALA A 218 1.62 -1.78 -6.89
C ALA A 218 2.08 -0.30 -6.96
N TYR A 219 2.72 0.11 -8.03
CA TYR A 219 3.13 1.50 -8.22
C TYR A 219 1.95 2.48 -8.22
N TYR A 220 0.78 2.08 -8.74
CA TYR A 220 -0.43 2.91 -8.68
C TYR A 220 -0.92 3.14 -7.24
N ILE A 221 -0.67 2.20 -6.34
CA ILE A 221 -0.95 2.39 -4.90
C ILE A 221 0.00 3.45 -4.30
N MET A 222 1.27 3.46 -4.69
CA MET A 222 2.20 4.51 -4.25
C MET A 222 1.79 5.91 -4.74
N GLU A 223 1.27 6.01 -5.97
CA GLU A 223 0.71 7.28 -6.46
C GLU A 223 -0.47 7.76 -5.59
N LEU A 224 -1.35 6.83 -5.16
CA LEU A 224 -2.46 7.12 -4.25
C LEU A 224 -1.99 7.61 -2.87
N TYR A 225 -0.96 6.98 -2.30
CA TYR A 225 -0.41 7.41 -1.01
C TYR A 225 0.12 8.84 -1.07
N LYS A 226 0.85 9.17 -2.12
CA LYS A 226 1.37 10.52 -2.37
C LYS A 226 0.24 11.54 -2.50
N GLU A 227 -0.80 11.24 -3.27
CA GLU A 227 -1.95 12.13 -3.45
C GLU A 227 -2.78 12.29 -2.18
N ALA A 228 -2.87 11.25 -1.37
CA ALA A 228 -3.53 11.32 -0.07
C ALA A 228 -2.76 12.16 0.95
N GLY A 229 -1.46 12.40 0.71
CA GLY A 229 -0.59 13.18 1.59
C GLY A 229 0.09 12.33 2.67
N LEU A 230 0.36 11.05 2.38
CA LEU A 230 1.19 10.23 3.26
C LEU A 230 2.59 10.88 3.37
N PRO A 231 3.12 11.11 4.57
CA PRO A 231 4.45 11.70 4.72
C PRO A 231 5.55 10.84 4.10
N ASP A 232 6.54 11.52 3.54
CA ASP A 232 7.71 10.88 2.92
C ASP A 232 8.43 9.96 3.93
N GLY A 233 8.87 8.79 3.47
CA GLY A 233 9.59 7.82 4.28
C GLY A 233 8.72 6.89 5.14
N VAL A 234 7.42 7.17 5.31
CA VAL A 234 6.50 6.26 6.05
C VAL A 234 6.35 4.92 5.35
N ILE A 235 6.16 4.93 4.03
CA ILE A 235 6.20 3.72 3.18
C ILE A 235 7.23 3.97 2.08
N ASN A 236 8.28 3.17 2.06
CA ASN A 236 9.29 3.17 1.00
C ASN A 236 9.06 1.99 0.07
N PHE A 237 9.00 2.25 -1.22
CA PHE A 237 8.71 1.26 -2.27
C PHE A 237 10.00 0.77 -2.91
N ILE A 238 10.34 -0.50 -2.67
CA ILE A 238 11.62 -1.12 -3.07
C ILE A 238 11.38 -2.37 -3.92
N PRO A 239 10.97 -2.24 -5.19
CA PRO A 239 10.89 -3.37 -6.10
C PRO A 239 12.29 -3.95 -6.34
N GLY A 240 12.37 -5.26 -6.55
CA GLY A 240 13.63 -5.93 -6.81
C GLY A 240 13.59 -7.42 -6.49
N ASP A 241 14.76 -8.05 -6.58
CA ASP A 241 14.93 -9.46 -6.33
C ASP A 241 14.68 -9.82 -4.85
N GLY A 242 13.88 -10.85 -4.63
CA GLY A 242 13.46 -11.23 -3.28
C GLY A 242 14.61 -11.64 -2.36
N PRO A 243 15.45 -12.61 -2.76
CA PRO A 243 16.62 -13.02 -1.98
C PRO A 243 17.55 -11.85 -1.66
N SER A 244 17.93 -11.06 -2.66
CA SER A 244 18.89 -9.96 -2.48
C SER A 244 18.39 -8.91 -1.48
N ILE A 245 17.12 -8.55 -1.53
CA ILE A 245 16.50 -7.63 -0.57
C ILE A 245 16.36 -8.31 0.79
N GLY A 246 15.89 -9.56 0.81
CA GLY A 246 15.66 -10.32 2.02
C GLY A 246 16.92 -10.50 2.85
N ASP A 247 18.03 -10.88 2.23
CA ASP A 247 19.30 -11.11 2.92
C ASP A 247 19.81 -9.87 3.68
N GLN A 248 19.61 -8.68 3.11
CA GLN A 248 20.02 -7.43 3.75
C GLN A 248 19.05 -6.98 4.84
N VAL A 249 17.73 -7.09 4.58
CA VAL A 249 16.69 -6.57 5.47
C VAL A 249 16.46 -7.48 6.67
N LEU A 250 16.40 -8.81 6.49
CA LEU A 250 16.07 -9.76 7.56
C LEU A 250 17.13 -9.85 8.64
N GLY A 251 18.39 -9.56 8.32
CA GLY A 251 19.49 -9.50 9.29
C GLY A 251 19.66 -8.13 9.96
N HIS A 252 18.86 -7.13 9.61
CA HIS A 252 19.06 -5.78 10.13
C HIS A 252 18.59 -5.63 11.57
N LYS A 253 19.42 -5.03 12.43
CA LYS A 253 19.15 -4.89 13.87
C LYS A 253 17.90 -4.08 14.21
N GLU A 254 17.48 -3.17 13.34
CA GLU A 254 16.30 -2.32 13.50
C GLU A 254 15.06 -2.89 12.81
N LEU A 255 15.10 -4.14 12.33
CA LEU A 255 13.91 -4.81 11.81
C LEU A 255 12.98 -5.14 12.97
N ALA A 256 11.83 -4.48 13.01
CA ALA A 256 10.83 -4.62 14.06
C ALA A 256 9.80 -5.73 13.79
N GLY A 257 9.57 -6.04 12.52
CA GLY A 257 8.62 -7.08 12.12
C GLY A 257 8.60 -7.35 10.62
N VAL A 258 8.10 -8.53 10.26
CA VAL A 258 7.87 -8.92 8.88
C VAL A 258 6.39 -9.17 8.68
N HIS A 259 5.80 -8.52 7.66
CA HIS A 259 4.39 -8.63 7.32
C HIS A 259 4.26 -9.18 5.90
N PHE A 260 3.77 -10.40 5.78
CA PHE A 260 3.72 -11.10 4.49
C PHE A 260 2.56 -12.11 4.44
N THR A 261 2.27 -12.58 3.24
CA THR A 261 1.39 -13.71 2.99
C THR A 261 1.80 -14.46 1.72
#